data_38f728bdc3a49d1df33b7b7e80f5b075
#
_entry.id   38f728bdc3a49d1df33b7b7e80f5b075
#
_cell.length_a   1.000
_cell.length_b   1.000
_cell.length_c   1.000
_cell.angle_alpha   90.00
_cell.angle_beta   90.00
_cell.angle_gamma   90.00
#
_symmetry.space_group_name_H-M   'P 1'
#
loop_
_entity.id
_entity.type
_entity.pdbx_description
1 polymer ?
#
loop_
_entity_poly.entity_id
_entity_poly.type
_entity_poly.pdbx_seq_one_letter_code
_entity_poly.pdbx_strand_id
1 'polypeptide(L)'
;AMPNPEVHADLIYLCSPNNPTGSAYTRDQLKEWIAYAKANKAIIIFDAAYEAFITDPDVPHSIYEVEGAKECAIEMCSLSKTAGFTGMRCGYTIIPTALHVIASDGTDVSIAQIWGRRQGSKFNGVSYPVQCAAAAVFTEEGQKQIRKNIAYYQENAAIIAKTMEELGIEYTGGKNSPYIWLKCPNGMKSWEFFDYLLHEAAVVGTPGEGFGKNGEGWFRLTAFGDRDKTKEAMDRMKK
;
A
#
# COMPACT_ATOMS: atom_id res chain seq x y z
N ALA A 1 12.71 -3.82 1.14
CA ALA A 1 13.66 -4.93 1.29
C ALA A 1 13.68 -5.76 0.03
N MET A 2 14.81 -6.39 -0.27
CA MET A 2 14.99 -7.32 -1.40
C MET A 2 15.04 -8.76 -0.86
N PRO A 3 14.80 -9.79 -1.69
CA PRO A 3 14.84 -11.17 -1.21
C PRO A 3 16.25 -11.54 -0.69
N ASN A 4 16.27 -12.26 0.43
CA ASN A 4 17.51 -12.84 0.94
C ASN A 4 17.57 -14.33 0.52
N PRO A 5 18.51 -14.74 -0.33
CA PRO A 5 18.60 -16.12 -0.82
C PRO A 5 18.92 -17.15 0.27
N GLU A 6 19.45 -16.71 1.42
CA GLU A 6 19.73 -17.59 2.57
C GLU A 6 18.49 -17.89 3.43
N VAL A 7 17.39 -17.19 3.20
CA VAL A 7 16.14 -17.37 3.95
C VAL A 7 15.13 -18.08 3.08
N HIS A 8 14.67 -19.26 3.49
CA HIS A 8 13.52 -19.92 2.83
C HIS A 8 12.21 -19.37 3.35
N ALA A 9 11.28 -19.08 2.41
CA ALA A 9 9.93 -18.66 2.74
C ALA A 9 8.93 -19.36 1.81
N ASP A 10 7.82 -19.87 2.37
CA ASP A 10 6.70 -20.45 1.61
C ASP A 10 5.69 -19.37 1.19
N LEU A 11 5.54 -18.33 2.02
CA LEU A 11 4.67 -17.19 1.77
C LEU A 11 5.46 -15.88 1.92
N ILE A 12 5.25 -14.98 0.97
CA ILE A 12 5.91 -13.68 0.89
C ILE A 12 4.83 -12.61 0.85
N TYR A 13 4.85 -11.67 1.82
CA TYR A 13 3.95 -10.53 1.83
C TYR A 13 4.67 -9.30 1.31
N LEU A 14 4.19 -8.74 0.21
CA LEU A 14 4.68 -7.48 -0.35
C LEU A 14 3.53 -6.47 -0.38
N CYS A 15 3.78 -5.26 0.12
CA CYS A 15 2.84 -4.14 0.01
C CYS A 15 3.49 -3.03 -0.82
N SER A 16 2.89 -2.70 -1.96
CA SER A 16 3.42 -1.69 -2.88
C SER A 16 2.30 -0.93 -3.60
N PRO A 17 2.21 0.39 -3.38
CA PRO A 17 2.96 1.21 -2.41
C PRO A 17 2.71 0.81 -0.95
N ASN A 18 3.74 0.98 -0.12
CA ASN A 18 3.74 0.45 1.24
C ASN A 18 3.12 1.45 2.25
N ASN A 19 2.34 0.92 3.17
CA ASN A 19 1.96 1.58 4.42
C ASN A 19 2.76 0.90 5.56
N PRO A 20 3.62 1.62 6.32
CA PRO A 20 3.65 3.08 6.50
C PRO A 20 4.67 3.85 5.65
N THR A 21 5.64 3.19 5.00
CA THR A 21 6.85 3.84 4.49
C THR A 21 6.64 4.68 3.22
N GLY A 22 5.51 4.49 2.52
CA GLY A 22 5.25 5.13 1.24
C GLY A 22 6.14 4.64 0.09
N SER A 23 7.01 3.67 0.34
CA SER A 23 7.89 3.09 -0.67
C SER A 23 7.11 2.21 -1.64
N ALA A 24 7.56 2.17 -2.90
CA ALA A 24 7.01 1.27 -3.92
C ALA A 24 8.14 0.49 -4.59
N TYR A 25 7.85 -0.74 -5.00
CA TYR A 25 8.80 -1.58 -5.72
C TYR A 25 8.85 -1.19 -7.20
N THR A 26 10.06 -1.06 -7.73
CA THR A 26 10.27 -0.94 -9.17
C THR A 26 10.01 -2.28 -9.88
N ARG A 27 9.83 -2.22 -11.20
CA ARG A 27 9.66 -3.42 -12.04
C ARG A 27 10.81 -4.42 -11.86
N ASP A 28 12.04 -3.95 -11.78
CA ASP A 28 13.21 -4.84 -11.63
C ASP A 28 13.27 -5.47 -10.23
N GLN A 29 12.93 -4.73 -9.20
CA GLN A 29 12.81 -5.30 -7.84
C GLN A 29 11.73 -6.38 -7.75
N LEU A 30 10.60 -6.20 -8.43
CA LEU A 30 9.56 -7.23 -8.47
C LEU A 30 10.00 -8.46 -9.28
N LYS A 31 10.80 -8.30 -10.34
CA LYS A 31 11.41 -9.46 -11.05
C LYS A 31 12.26 -10.31 -10.13
N GLU A 32 13.05 -9.70 -9.24
CA GLU A 32 13.86 -10.43 -8.27
C GLU A 32 12.99 -11.21 -7.28
N TRP A 33 11.91 -10.59 -6.77
CA TRP A 33 10.96 -11.27 -5.88
C TRP A 33 10.24 -12.44 -6.57
N ILE A 34 9.84 -12.28 -7.83
CA ILE A 34 9.21 -13.33 -8.63
C ILE A 34 10.19 -14.49 -8.88
N ALA A 35 11.44 -14.18 -9.25
CA ALA A 35 12.48 -15.19 -9.43
C ALA A 35 12.74 -15.97 -8.14
N TYR A 36 12.84 -15.28 -7.01
CA TYR A 36 12.98 -15.90 -5.69
C TYR A 36 11.78 -16.81 -5.35
N ALA A 37 10.54 -16.31 -5.55
CA ALA A 37 9.34 -17.08 -5.25
C ALA A 37 9.26 -18.36 -6.10
N LYS A 38 9.56 -18.28 -7.40
CA LYS A 38 9.59 -19.45 -8.27
C LYS A 38 10.68 -20.47 -7.87
N ALA A 39 11.87 -20.01 -7.52
CA ALA A 39 12.98 -20.88 -7.07
C ALA A 39 12.66 -21.61 -5.76
N ASN A 40 11.93 -20.97 -4.84
CA ASN A 40 11.55 -21.53 -3.53
C ASN A 40 10.16 -22.18 -3.53
N LYS A 41 9.43 -22.20 -4.65
CA LYS A 41 8.02 -22.63 -4.73
C LYS A 41 7.11 -21.86 -3.76
N ALA A 42 7.44 -20.61 -3.50
CA ALA A 42 6.71 -19.71 -2.62
C ALA A 42 5.56 -18.99 -3.34
N ILE A 43 4.57 -18.54 -2.59
CA ILE A 43 3.50 -17.68 -3.08
C ILE A 43 3.72 -16.26 -2.58
N ILE A 44 3.66 -15.29 -3.48
CA ILE A 44 3.64 -13.87 -3.16
C ILE A 44 2.18 -13.44 -2.93
N ILE A 45 1.90 -12.83 -1.78
CA ILE A 45 0.67 -12.08 -1.53
C ILE A 45 1.02 -10.60 -1.70
N PHE A 46 0.56 -10.02 -2.81
CA PHE A 46 0.86 -8.65 -3.19
C PHE A 46 -0.30 -7.74 -2.82
N ASP A 47 -0.09 -6.86 -1.85
CA ASP A 47 -1.06 -5.84 -1.43
C ASP A 47 -0.89 -4.58 -2.27
N ALA A 48 -1.82 -4.34 -3.18
CA ALA A 48 -1.89 -3.21 -4.11
C ALA A 48 -2.91 -2.14 -3.66
N ALA A 49 -3.23 -2.05 -2.37
CA ALA A 49 -4.30 -1.15 -1.87
C ALA A 49 -4.07 0.34 -2.18
N TYR A 50 -2.86 0.74 -2.53
CA TYR A 50 -2.49 2.13 -2.85
C TYR A 50 -2.03 2.32 -4.30
N GLU A 51 -2.26 1.36 -5.20
CA GLU A 51 -1.80 1.38 -6.59
C GLU A 51 -2.24 2.64 -7.35
N ALA A 52 -3.44 3.16 -7.05
CA ALA A 52 -3.99 4.35 -7.69
C ALA A 52 -3.15 5.63 -7.44
N PHE A 53 -2.27 5.64 -6.45
CA PHE A 53 -1.37 6.76 -6.13
C PHE A 53 -0.05 6.71 -6.90
N ILE A 54 0.24 5.65 -7.63
CA ILE A 54 1.48 5.51 -8.38
C ILE A 54 1.48 6.52 -9.54
N THR A 55 2.57 7.28 -9.64
CA THR A 55 2.81 8.25 -10.71
C THR A 55 4.09 7.99 -11.49
N ASP A 56 4.96 7.15 -10.94
CA ASP A 56 6.24 6.80 -11.54
C ASP A 56 6.03 5.69 -12.58
N PRO A 57 6.42 5.90 -13.86
CA PRO A 57 6.22 4.92 -14.92
C PRO A 57 7.03 3.62 -14.71
N ASP A 58 8.09 3.65 -13.89
CA ASP A 58 8.92 2.48 -13.59
C ASP A 58 8.34 1.61 -12.47
N VAL A 59 7.29 2.10 -11.79
CA VAL A 59 6.60 1.40 -10.71
C VAL A 59 5.31 0.78 -11.25
N PRO A 60 5.18 -0.56 -11.28
CA PRO A 60 3.97 -1.21 -11.75
C PRO A 60 2.77 -0.95 -10.83
N HIS A 61 1.59 -0.76 -11.42
CA HIS A 61 0.32 -0.70 -10.69
C HIS A 61 -0.15 -2.09 -10.23
N SER A 62 0.24 -3.12 -10.98
CA SER A 62 -0.08 -4.52 -10.69
C SER A 62 1.17 -5.37 -10.79
N ILE A 63 1.32 -6.35 -9.89
CA ILE A 63 2.41 -7.33 -9.99
C ILE A 63 2.35 -8.11 -11.31
N TYR A 64 1.17 -8.23 -11.91
CA TYR A 64 0.97 -8.97 -13.17
C TYR A 64 1.47 -8.24 -14.42
N GLU A 65 1.94 -7.00 -14.29
CA GLU A 65 2.71 -6.32 -15.32
C GLU A 65 4.14 -6.88 -15.45
N VAL A 66 4.54 -7.73 -14.49
CA VAL A 66 5.87 -8.37 -14.47
C VAL A 66 5.73 -9.83 -14.86
N GLU A 67 6.55 -10.26 -15.83
CA GLU A 67 6.54 -11.62 -16.35
C GLU A 67 6.79 -12.65 -15.24
N GLY A 68 6.07 -13.79 -15.29
CA GLY A 68 6.16 -14.87 -14.32
C GLY A 68 5.31 -14.68 -13.06
N ALA A 69 4.77 -13.48 -12.80
CA ALA A 69 3.97 -13.23 -11.60
C ALA A 69 2.70 -14.09 -11.52
N LYS A 70 2.06 -14.38 -12.66
CA LYS A 70 0.82 -15.18 -12.70
C LYS A 70 1.00 -16.62 -12.20
N GLU A 71 2.22 -17.11 -12.14
CA GLU A 71 2.56 -18.46 -11.69
C GLU A 71 2.85 -18.54 -10.20
N CYS A 72 3.06 -17.39 -9.52
CA CYS A 72 3.50 -17.37 -8.12
C CYS A 72 2.88 -16.26 -7.27
N ALA A 73 1.97 -15.43 -7.78
CA ALA A 73 1.43 -14.30 -7.02
C ALA A 73 -0.09 -14.27 -6.98
N ILE A 74 -0.61 -13.81 -5.83
CA ILE A 74 -1.99 -13.40 -5.57
C ILE A 74 -1.97 -11.89 -5.35
N GLU A 75 -2.82 -11.14 -6.04
CA GLU A 75 -2.92 -9.69 -5.86
C GLU A 75 -4.20 -9.32 -5.09
N MET A 76 -4.04 -8.44 -4.11
CA MET A 76 -5.13 -7.93 -3.28
C MET A 76 -5.31 -6.44 -3.55
N CYS A 77 -6.51 -6.06 -3.99
CA CYS A 77 -6.87 -4.69 -4.34
C CYS A 77 -7.96 -4.15 -3.41
N SER A 78 -7.96 -2.84 -3.17
CA SER A 78 -8.91 -2.20 -2.29
C SER A 78 -9.49 -0.93 -2.91
N LEU A 79 -10.81 -0.82 -2.92
CA LEU A 79 -11.48 0.42 -3.31
C LEU A 79 -11.55 1.46 -2.19
N SER A 80 -11.12 1.09 -0.98
CA SER A 80 -11.12 1.99 0.19
C SER A 80 -10.32 3.26 -0.05
N LYS A 81 -9.15 3.13 -0.68
CA LYS A 81 -8.23 4.26 -0.92
C LYS A 81 -8.38 4.84 -2.32
N THR A 82 -8.64 3.99 -3.30
CA THR A 82 -8.82 4.36 -4.69
C THR A 82 -10.09 5.21 -4.88
N ALA A 83 -11.22 4.78 -4.30
CA ALA A 83 -12.54 5.35 -4.57
C ALA A 83 -13.30 5.79 -3.30
N GLY A 84 -12.63 5.90 -2.15
CA GLY A 84 -13.28 6.33 -0.90
C GLY A 84 -14.23 5.28 -0.28
N PHE A 85 -14.10 4.01 -0.60
CA PHE A 85 -14.97 2.92 -0.14
C PHE A 85 -14.67 2.44 1.28
N THR A 86 -13.95 3.22 2.08
CA THR A 86 -13.56 2.80 3.45
C THR A 86 -14.75 2.36 4.29
N GLY A 87 -15.87 3.09 4.25
CA GLY A 87 -17.11 2.73 4.96
C GLY A 87 -17.94 1.67 4.24
N MET A 88 -17.80 1.51 2.92
CA MET A 88 -18.56 0.55 2.11
C MET A 88 -17.96 -0.86 2.13
N ARG A 89 -16.70 -1.02 2.57
CA ARG A 89 -16.01 -2.30 2.76
C ARG A 89 -15.92 -3.14 1.50
N CYS A 90 -15.33 -2.60 0.41
CA CYS A 90 -15.15 -3.32 -0.83
C CYS A 90 -13.69 -3.39 -1.25
N GLY A 91 -13.26 -4.57 -1.60
CA GLY A 91 -11.98 -4.90 -2.22
C GLY A 91 -12.14 -6.17 -3.05
N TYR A 92 -11.12 -6.53 -3.78
CA TYR A 92 -11.13 -7.75 -4.59
C TYR A 92 -9.74 -8.39 -4.60
N THR A 93 -9.73 -9.69 -4.88
CA THR A 93 -8.51 -10.49 -4.96
C THR A 93 -8.41 -11.11 -6.35
N ILE A 94 -7.26 -11.00 -6.97
CA ILE A 94 -6.97 -11.60 -8.27
C ILE A 94 -6.11 -12.84 -8.04
N ILE A 95 -6.60 -13.98 -8.49
CA ILE A 95 -5.89 -15.25 -8.44
C ILE A 95 -5.86 -15.84 -9.84
N PRO A 96 -4.68 -15.84 -10.48
CA PRO A 96 -4.54 -16.38 -11.82
C PRO A 96 -4.83 -17.87 -11.88
N THR A 97 -5.44 -18.32 -12.98
CA THR A 97 -5.65 -19.77 -13.23
C THR A 97 -4.36 -20.56 -13.40
N ALA A 98 -3.25 -19.85 -13.71
CA ALA A 98 -1.93 -20.45 -13.83
C ALA A 98 -1.23 -20.68 -12.47
N LEU A 99 -1.81 -20.19 -11.36
CA LEU A 99 -1.25 -20.37 -10.03
C LEU A 99 -1.64 -21.75 -9.47
N HIS A 100 -0.68 -22.64 -9.44
CA HIS A 100 -0.78 -23.99 -8.93
C HIS A 100 0.21 -24.27 -7.82
N VAL A 101 -0.12 -25.18 -6.92
CA VAL A 101 0.76 -25.66 -5.84
C VAL A 101 0.67 -27.18 -5.75
N ILE A 102 1.73 -27.79 -5.22
CA ILE A 102 1.73 -29.22 -4.93
C ILE A 102 1.30 -29.42 -3.48
N ALA A 103 0.19 -30.11 -3.26
CA ALA A 103 -0.27 -30.49 -1.93
C ALA A 103 0.64 -31.57 -1.29
N SER A 104 0.50 -31.77 0.02
CA SER A 104 1.33 -32.70 0.78
C SER A 104 1.23 -34.17 0.30
N ASP A 105 0.13 -34.53 -0.38
CA ASP A 105 -0.08 -35.85 -0.99
C ASP A 105 0.47 -35.95 -2.44
N GLY A 106 1.13 -34.89 -2.93
CA GLY A 106 1.68 -34.81 -4.28
C GLY A 106 0.67 -34.35 -5.34
N THR A 107 -0.57 -34.05 -4.97
CA THR A 107 -1.60 -33.58 -5.93
C THR A 107 -1.30 -32.17 -6.39
N ASP A 108 -1.42 -31.93 -7.71
CA ASP A 108 -1.40 -30.59 -8.31
C ASP A 108 -2.74 -29.89 -8.07
N VAL A 109 -2.71 -28.72 -7.43
CA VAL A 109 -3.89 -28.01 -6.95
C VAL A 109 -3.93 -26.59 -7.48
N SER A 110 -5.02 -26.22 -8.15
CA SER A 110 -5.28 -24.85 -8.57
C SER A 110 -5.75 -24.00 -7.40
N ILE A 111 -5.01 -22.95 -7.08
CA ILE A 111 -5.39 -22.00 -6.03
C ILE A 111 -6.67 -21.24 -6.40
N ALA A 112 -6.86 -20.93 -7.69
CA ALA A 112 -8.07 -20.25 -8.16
C ALA A 112 -9.34 -21.10 -7.91
N GLN A 113 -9.26 -22.42 -8.08
CA GLN A 113 -10.40 -23.32 -7.79
C GLN A 113 -10.72 -23.39 -6.30
N ILE A 114 -9.71 -23.52 -5.44
CA ILE A 114 -9.90 -23.52 -3.98
C ILE A 114 -10.50 -22.19 -3.54
N TRP A 115 -9.98 -21.07 -4.03
CA TRP A 115 -10.49 -19.75 -3.70
C TRP A 115 -11.94 -19.57 -4.15
N GLY A 116 -12.28 -19.97 -5.37
CA GLY A 116 -13.64 -19.90 -5.89
C GLY A 116 -14.63 -20.67 -5.02
N ARG A 117 -14.27 -21.89 -4.59
CA ARG A 117 -15.08 -22.68 -3.66
C ARG A 117 -15.23 -21.99 -2.30
N ARG A 118 -14.13 -21.46 -1.74
CA ARG A 118 -14.18 -20.73 -0.47
C ARG A 118 -15.07 -19.50 -0.59
N GLN A 119 -14.90 -18.71 -1.64
CA GLN A 119 -15.69 -17.50 -1.87
C GLN A 119 -17.18 -17.81 -1.97
N GLY A 120 -17.56 -18.81 -2.77
CA GLY A 120 -18.96 -19.20 -2.98
C GLY A 120 -19.62 -19.88 -1.79
N SER A 121 -18.87 -20.48 -0.84
CA SER A 121 -19.43 -21.20 0.29
C SER A 121 -19.31 -20.48 1.63
N LYS A 122 -18.34 -19.56 1.80
CA LYS A 122 -18.05 -18.89 3.07
C LYS A 122 -18.47 -17.44 3.13
N PHE A 123 -18.49 -16.73 2.00
CA PHE A 123 -18.66 -15.28 2.00
C PHE A 123 -19.70 -14.78 0.97
N ASN A 124 -19.70 -15.26 -0.25
CA ASN A 124 -20.55 -14.86 -1.39
C ASN A 124 -20.33 -13.43 -1.90
N GLY A 125 -19.42 -12.66 -1.32
CA GLY A 125 -19.11 -11.28 -1.70
C GLY A 125 -19.78 -10.23 -0.82
N VAL A 126 -19.47 -8.96 -1.11
CA VAL A 126 -20.08 -7.79 -0.43
C VAL A 126 -21.54 -7.61 -0.89
N SER A 127 -22.32 -6.76 -0.20
CA SER A 127 -23.72 -6.53 -0.58
C SER A 127 -23.87 -6.06 -2.02
N TYR A 128 -24.96 -6.47 -2.70
CA TYR A 128 -25.16 -6.16 -4.11
C TYR A 128 -25.15 -4.65 -4.44
N PRO A 129 -25.74 -3.76 -3.63
CA PRO A 129 -25.62 -2.30 -3.87
C PRO A 129 -24.17 -1.83 -3.87
N VAL A 130 -23.32 -2.38 -3.00
CA VAL A 130 -21.89 -2.06 -2.96
C VAL A 130 -21.15 -2.60 -4.20
N GLN A 131 -21.55 -3.78 -4.71
CA GLN A 131 -21.00 -4.31 -5.96
C GLN A 131 -21.37 -3.43 -7.16
N CYS A 132 -22.61 -2.92 -7.23
CA CYS A 132 -23.04 -1.98 -8.26
C CYS A 132 -22.24 -0.67 -8.19
N ALA A 133 -22.03 -0.13 -6.98
CA ALA A 133 -21.19 1.04 -6.77
C ALA A 133 -19.72 0.77 -7.17
N ALA A 134 -19.19 -0.41 -6.85
CA ALA A 134 -17.85 -0.82 -7.27
C ALA A 134 -17.72 -0.94 -8.79
N ALA A 135 -18.75 -1.44 -9.49
CA ALA A 135 -18.75 -1.48 -10.96
C ALA A 135 -18.66 -0.08 -11.57
N ALA A 136 -19.31 0.93 -10.96
CA ALA A 136 -19.24 2.32 -11.41
C ALA A 136 -17.81 2.91 -11.32
N VAL A 137 -16.98 2.42 -10.40
CA VAL A 137 -15.56 2.82 -10.29
C VAL A 137 -14.80 2.60 -11.59
N PHE A 138 -15.12 1.56 -12.34
CA PHE A 138 -14.44 1.16 -13.57
C PHE A 138 -15.03 1.78 -14.84
N THR A 139 -16.06 2.62 -14.71
CA THR A 139 -16.58 3.41 -15.83
C THR A 139 -15.66 4.58 -16.13
N GLU A 140 -15.77 5.17 -17.34
CA GLU A 140 -14.99 6.34 -17.73
C GLU A 140 -15.22 7.52 -16.77
N GLU A 141 -16.47 7.78 -16.40
CA GLU A 141 -16.83 8.85 -15.46
C GLU A 141 -16.31 8.55 -14.05
N GLY A 142 -16.42 7.30 -13.57
CA GLY A 142 -15.86 6.86 -12.28
C GLY A 142 -14.35 7.09 -12.23
N GLN A 143 -13.64 6.67 -13.26
CA GLN A 143 -12.18 6.86 -13.36
C GLN A 143 -11.77 8.34 -13.41
N LYS A 144 -12.57 9.20 -14.07
CA LYS A 144 -12.32 10.64 -14.09
C LYS A 144 -12.45 11.26 -12.69
N GLN A 145 -13.50 10.89 -11.94
CA GLN A 145 -13.70 11.35 -10.56
C GLN A 145 -12.60 10.86 -9.63
N ILE A 146 -12.18 9.59 -9.76
CA ILE A 146 -11.09 9.01 -8.98
C ILE A 146 -9.80 9.78 -9.23
N ARG A 147 -9.39 9.99 -10.49
CA ARG A 147 -8.17 10.75 -10.81
C ARG A 147 -8.17 12.14 -10.17
N LYS A 148 -9.32 12.82 -10.14
CA LYS A 148 -9.44 14.13 -9.48
C LYS A 148 -9.19 14.04 -7.97
N ASN A 149 -9.76 13.02 -7.32
CA ASN A 149 -9.57 12.81 -5.88
C ASN A 149 -8.13 12.40 -5.54
N ILE A 150 -7.55 11.51 -6.33
CA ILE A 150 -6.13 11.09 -6.16
C ILE A 150 -5.20 12.30 -6.33
N ALA A 151 -5.40 13.11 -7.36
CA ALA A 151 -4.61 14.33 -7.57
C ALA A 151 -4.69 15.29 -6.37
N TYR A 152 -5.87 15.44 -5.78
CA TYR A 152 -6.05 16.25 -4.57
C TYR A 152 -5.16 15.76 -3.41
N TYR A 153 -5.13 14.45 -3.17
CA TYR A 153 -4.28 13.87 -2.12
C TYR A 153 -2.80 13.88 -2.46
N GLN A 154 -2.44 13.72 -3.73
CA GLN A 154 -1.05 13.85 -4.20
C GLN A 154 -0.51 15.27 -3.99
N GLU A 155 -1.32 16.30 -4.23
CA GLU A 155 -0.96 17.68 -3.93
C GLU A 155 -0.77 17.91 -2.41
N ASN A 156 -1.61 17.31 -1.56
CA ASN A 156 -1.41 17.34 -0.12
C ASN A 156 -0.09 16.66 0.28
N ALA A 157 0.21 15.49 -0.31
CA ALA A 157 1.46 14.79 -0.06
C ALA A 157 2.68 15.64 -0.46
N ALA A 158 2.61 16.34 -1.59
CA ALA A 158 3.66 17.25 -2.04
C ALA A 158 3.88 18.43 -1.06
N ILE A 159 2.79 18.99 -0.49
CA ILE A 159 2.87 20.04 0.53
C ILE A 159 3.62 19.53 1.76
N ILE A 160 3.28 18.32 2.25
CA ILE A 160 3.93 17.72 3.42
C ILE A 160 5.40 17.43 3.10
N ALA A 161 5.69 16.78 1.97
CA ALA A 161 7.04 16.44 1.55
C ALA A 161 7.94 17.69 1.45
N LYS A 162 7.45 18.76 0.81
CA LYS A 162 8.15 20.03 0.72
C LYS A 162 8.47 20.61 2.10
N THR A 163 7.56 20.49 3.06
CA THR A 163 7.81 20.95 4.44
C THR A 163 8.91 20.13 5.10
N MET A 164 8.97 18.81 4.88
CA MET A 164 10.06 17.99 5.42
C MET A 164 11.41 18.40 4.84
N GLU A 165 11.46 18.71 3.54
CA GLU A 165 12.67 19.23 2.88
C GLU A 165 13.11 20.58 3.46
N GLU A 166 12.17 21.52 3.66
CA GLU A 166 12.44 22.84 4.24
C GLU A 166 12.95 22.74 5.69
N LEU A 167 12.50 21.74 6.46
CA LEU A 167 12.93 21.48 7.82
C LEU A 167 14.20 20.61 7.90
N GLY A 168 14.70 20.09 6.77
CA GLY A 168 15.85 19.18 6.75
C GLY A 168 15.55 17.80 7.39
N ILE A 169 14.31 17.38 7.43
CA ILE A 169 13.88 16.11 8.02
C ILE A 169 14.01 15.01 6.96
N GLU A 170 14.71 13.93 7.31
CA GLU A 170 14.79 12.71 6.47
C GLU A 170 13.42 12.05 6.36
N TYR A 171 12.97 11.73 5.13
CA TYR A 171 11.69 11.08 4.91
C TYR A 171 11.69 10.19 3.66
N THR A 172 10.67 9.32 3.58
CA THR A 172 10.32 8.54 2.38
C THR A 172 8.82 8.66 2.09
N GLY A 173 8.40 8.28 0.88
CA GLY A 173 7.00 8.35 0.47
C GLY A 173 6.62 9.69 -0.17
N GLY A 174 5.31 9.95 -0.25
CA GLY A 174 4.75 11.20 -0.78
C GLY A 174 4.69 11.31 -2.31
N LYS A 175 5.41 10.47 -3.08
CA LYS A 175 5.40 10.49 -4.55
C LYS A 175 4.39 9.46 -5.12
N ASN A 176 4.55 8.20 -4.74
CA ASN A 176 3.69 7.09 -5.21
C ASN A 176 2.72 6.61 -4.11
N SER A 177 2.54 7.38 -3.05
CA SER A 177 1.79 7.01 -1.86
C SER A 177 1.25 8.25 -1.17
N PRO A 178 0.10 8.14 -0.48
CA PRO A 178 -0.42 9.22 0.37
C PRO A 178 0.30 9.32 1.72
N TYR A 179 1.31 8.49 1.98
CA TYR A 179 2.03 8.47 3.25
C TYR A 179 3.40 9.10 3.13
N ILE A 180 3.76 9.86 4.15
CA ILE A 180 5.10 10.39 4.38
C ILE A 180 5.61 9.74 5.67
N TRP A 181 6.70 9.00 5.55
CA TRP A 181 7.39 8.32 6.63
C TRP A 181 8.65 9.07 6.95
N LEU A 182 8.63 9.82 8.03
CA LEU A 182 9.70 10.72 8.42
C LEU A 182 10.46 10.20 9.64
N LYS A 183 11.72 10.52 9.72
CA LYS A 183 12.56 10.24 10.88
C LYS A 183 12.29 11.27 11.97
N CYS A 184 12.06 10.82 13.19
CA CYS A 184 11.87 11.75 14.30
C CYS A 184 13.13 12.62 14.49
N PRO A 185 13.00 13.96 14.53
CA PRO A 185 14.12 14.86 14.68
C PRO A 185 14.81 14.69 16.04
N ASN A 186 16.08 15.14 16.14
CA ASN A 186 16.88 15.18 17.37
C ASN A 186 17.00 13.83 18.11
N GLY A 187 16.82 12.71 17.42
CA GLY A 187 16.87 11.38 18.03
C GLY A 187 15.70 11.04 18.95
N MET A 188 14.60 11.80 18.88
CA MET A 188 13.39 11.52 19.64
C MET A 188 12.84 10.14 19.34
N LYS A 189 12.24 9.52 20.34
CA LYS A 189 11.41 8.31 20.16
C LYS A 189 10.08 8.66 19.52
N SER A 190 9.43 7.66 18.91
CA SER A 190 8.19 7.85 18.16
C SER A 190 7.07 8.48 19.00
N TRP A 191 6.88 8.04 20.23
CA TRP A 191 5.87 8.59 21.14
C TRP A 191 6.26 9.96 21.71
N GLU A 192 7.54 10.18 21.99
CA GLU A 192 8.05 11.48 22.42
C GLU A 192 7.80 12.54 21.34
N PHE A 193 8.05 12.20 20.08
CA PHE A 193 7.75 13.08 18.95
C PHE A 193 6.25 13.29 18.74
N PHE A 194 5.42 12.28 19.01
CA PHE A 194 3.96 12.43 19.01
C PHE A 194 3.50 13.47 20.02
N ASP A 195 3.97 13.37 21.26
CA ASP A 195 3.60 14.30 22.34
C ASP A 195 4.10 15.72 22.02
N TYR A 196 5.32 15.83 21.50
CA TYR A 196 5.88 17.11 21.06
C TYR A 196 5.02 17.76 19.98
N LEU A 197 4.68 17.06 18.90
CA LEU A 197 3.83 17.58 17.82
C LEU A 197 2.43 17.97 18.30
N LEU A 198 1.85 17.18 19.20
CA LEU A 198 0.53 17.45 19.75
C LEU A 198 0.52 18.74 20.56
N HIS A 199 1.49 18.94 21.45
CA HIS A 199 1.53 20.08 22.37
C HIS A 199 2.02 21.36 21.68
N GLU A 200 3.08 21.29 20.88
CA GLU A 200 3.71 22.47 20.31
C GLU A 200 3.10 22.91 18.97
N ALA A 201 2.68 21.94 18.13
CA ALA A 201 2.13 22.22 16.81
C ALA A 201 0.63 21.92 16.66
N ALA A 202 0.00 21.28 17.64
CA ALA A 202 -1.36 20.75 17.54
C ALA A 202 -1.57 19.90 16.27
N VAL A 203 -0.58 19.05 15.96
CA VAL A 203 -0.57 18.12 14.83
C VAL A 203 -0.58 16.70 15.35
N VAL A 204 -1.45 15.87 14.77
CA VAL A 204 -1.55 14.44 15.10
C VAL A 204 -1.13 13.61 13.91
N GLY A 205 -0.23 12.67 14.14
CA GLY A 205 0.17 11.65 13.16
C GLY A 205 0.26 10.29 13.84
N THR A 206 1.00 9.35 13.25
CA THR A 206 1.10 7.99 13.79
C THR A 206 2.54 7.69 14.19
N PRO A 207 2.81 7.40 15.49
CA PRO A 207 4.13 6.96 15.93
C PRO A 207 4.57 5.69 15.21
N GLY A 208 5.83 5.66 14.78
CA GLY A 208 6.35 4.54 14.00
C GLY A 208 6.42 3.25 14.78
N GLU A 209 6.64 3.29 16.10
CA GLU A 209 6.59 2.12 16.96
C GLU A 209 5.27 1.33 16.84
N GLY A 210 4.14 2.03 16.55
CA GLY A 210 2.85 1.40 16.30
C GLY A 210 2.81 0.46 15.08
N PHE A 211 3.83 0.50 14.22
CA PHE A 211 4.01 -0.40 13.08
C PHE A 211 5.03 -1.53 13.35
N GLY A 212 5.51 -1.64 14.58
CA GLY A 212 6.48 -2.62 15.03
C GLY A 212 7.83 -2.02 15.42
N LYS A 213 8.68 -2.84 16.02
CA LYS A 213 9.96 -2.41 16.63
C LYS A 213 10.90 -1.65 15.69
N ASN A 214 10.86 -1.95 14.39
CA ASN A 214 11.69 -1.28 13.40
C ASN A 214 11.17 0.11 13.01
N GLY A 215 9.97 0.48 13.46
CA GLY A 215 9.40 1.81 13.29
C GLY A 215 9.77 2.79 14.40
N GLU A 216 10.47 2.34 15.46
CA GLU A 216 10.93 3.23 16.52
C GLU A 216 11.87 4.32 15.98
N GLY A 217 11.66 5.57 16.42
CA GLY A 217 12.38 6.74 15.89
C GLY A 217 11.86 7.25 14.54
N TRP A 218 10.75 6.70 14.06
CA TRP A 218 10.05 7.12 12.84
C TRP A 218 8.62 7.56 13.14
N PHE A 219 8.04 8.30 12.20
CA PHE A 219 6.69 8.83 12.33
C PHE A 219 5.98 8.88 10.98
N ARG A 220 4.67 8.60 10.95
CA ARG A 220 3.90 8.67 9.70
C ARG A 220 2.95 9.85 9.69
N LEU A 221 3.05 10.69 8.66
CA LEU A 221 2.02 11.63 8.25
C LEU A 221 1.23 11.09 7.07
N THR A 222 0.01 11.61 6.87
CA THR A 222 -0.89 11.19 5.80
C THR A 222 -1.44 12.38 5.04
N ALA A 223 -1.60 12.21 3.73
CA ALA A 223 -2.18 13.20 2.83
C ALA A 223 -3.72 13.14 2.76
N PHE A 224 -4.37 12.21 3.47
CA PHE A 224 -5.83 12.04 3.47
C PHE A 224 -6.57 13.10 4.28
N GLY A 225 -6.12 14.33 4.26
CA GLY A 225 -6.74 15.43 4.97
C GLY A 225 -7.35 16.48 4.04
N ASP A 226 -8.02 17.45 4.65
CA ASP A 226 -8.36 18.68 3.98
C ASP A 226 -7.09 19.48 3.64
N ARG A 227 -7.06 20.13 2.46
CA ARG A 227 -5.87 20.84 1.97
C ARG A 227 -5.49 22.03 2.82
N ASP A 228 -6.49 22.82 3.22
CA ASP A 228 -6.20 24.04 4.00
C ASP A 228 -5.75 23.67 5.41
N LYS A 229 -6.33 22.60 5.98
CA LYS A 229 -5.85 22.05 7.26
C LYS A 229 -4.46 21.42 7.14
N THR A 230 -4.15 20.80 6.01
CA THR A 230 -2.79 20.29 5.75
C THR A 230 -1.77 21.42 5.70
N LYS A 231 -2.06 22.51 4.98
CA LYS A 231 -1.19 23.69 4.95
C LYS A 231 -1.02 24.30 6.34
N GLU A 232 -2.13 24.52 7.06
CA GLU A 232 -2.11 25.05 8.42
C GLU A 232 -1.24 24.20 9.35
N ALA A 233 -1.36 22.86 9.28
CA ALA A 233 -0.53 21.96 10.08
C ALA A 233 0.95 22.09 9.72
N MET A 234 1.30 22.15 8.43
CA MET A 234 2.67 22.32 7.99
C MET A 234 3.26 23.68 8.41
N ASP A 235 2.48 24.75 8.37
CA ASP A 235 2.92 26.07 8.83
C ASP A 235 3.16 26.10 10.34
N ARG A 236 2.40 25.32 11.13
CA ARG A 236 2.64 25.17 12.58
C ARG A 236 3.90 24.35 12.87
N MET A 237 4.18 23.33 12.08
CA MET A 237 5.42 22.53 12.23
C MET A 237 6.69 23.30 11.91
N LYS A 238 6.62 24.41 11.16
CA LYS A 238 7.78 25.28 10.83
C LYS A 238 8.12 26.31 11.91
N LYS A 239 7.28 26.50 12.90
CA LYS A 239 7.47 27.44 14.00
C LYS A 239 8.25 26.83 15.15
#